data_ea936e60b091eddf15601b54beac3f8c
#
_entry.id   ea936e60b091eddf15601b54beac3f8c
#
_cell.length_a   1.000
_cell.length_b   1.000
_cell.length_c   1.000
_cell.angle_alpha   90.00
_cell.angle_beta   90.00
_cell.angle_gamma   90.00
#
_symmetry.space_group_name_H-M   'P 1'
#
loop_
_entity.id
_entity.type
_entity.pdbx_description
1 polymer ?
#
loop_
_entity_poly.entity_id
_entity_poly.type
_entity_poly.pdbx_seq_one_letter_code
_entity_poly.pdbx_strand_id
1 'polypeptide(L)'
;GFAMWDTATTDYNFTKQSPSHRDPLLELSQACHQVGIKFGLYFSNIDWEKQPENPWRNDNTLNEDGYMDYVHEQLKELLGGKYGEIAELWYDMGKPNPAQSDLMRQWAHELQPNIMINSRVGNDRADFEVGWDNEMQSEQTQGPWESAVSIFHKSWGYANWDDAAPTYKDTGYPDYTEEDWDHIQQVDNTTALRKAPGGAHKKTTEIVGNMFSTVALGGQFLFNVGPKFDGSYDPWDASVLKGIGDWNRAHPGVLNNSRPTHFPIEEWGKTMVDDSHIYLGIEKWPADGTVTLRGAGANDIASVKLDGSDVALTYKVEGNDLIVTLPAQPDEILPVITVTTNGTPNYVPTGLTTIGEQATTIPASGLEKFKAPTPKTGETSFTASITPGDKVASGVRVSFDTEGFTDSYAKYKVTVGDQEVKGLTVADLKAGVGPFTLGQHATARVTLSYDNPAYVLKGFGKGTTVKSVTVKAEKFSTPTITVAPQAVEAGKTVTVTGTGFAPESTVTLTLHSDPVEVGTATTDASGNFTAEVTVPAATTAGDHTVVAESTSPAV
;
A
#
# COMPACT_ATOMS: atom_id res chain seq x y z
N GLY A 1 25.97 0.63 -19.03
CA GLY A 1 25.59 1.67 -19.97
C GLY A 1 26.20 3.02 -19.68
N PHE A 2 25.57 4.08 -20.15
CA PHE A 2 26.03 5.45 -19.94
C PHE A 2 25.81 5.89 -18.50
N ALA A 3 26.91 6.15 -17.77
CA ALA A 3 26.84 6.57 -16.38
C ALA A 3 26.55 8.08 -16.26
N MET A 4 25.56 8.45 -15.44
CA MET A 4 25.16 9.85 -15.26
C MET A 4 26.00 10.58 -14.19
N TRP A 5 27.08 9.99 -13.71
CA TRP A 5 28.00 10.56 -12.71
C TRP A 5 29.45 10.41 -13.15
N ASP A 6 30.34 11.10 -12.47
CA ASP A 6 31.77 11.03 -12.68
C ASP A 6 32.34 9.73 -12.10
N THR A 7 32.22 8.64 -12.88
CA THR A 7 32.72 7.33 -12.51
C THR A 7 34.15 7.12 -13.01
N ALA A 8 34.96 6.43 -12.22
CA ALA A 8 36.26 5.93 -12.62
C ALA A 8 36.16 4.58 -13.38
N THR A 9 35.02 3.89 -13.30
CA THR A 9 34.86 2.52 -13.82
C THR A 9 34.70 2.45 -15.34
N THR A 10 34.33 3.55 -15.99
CA THR A 10 34.20 3.66 -17.46
C THR A 10 34.39 5.10 -17.92
N ASP A 11 34.91 5.27 -19.16
CA ASP A 11 34.97 6.55 -19.83
C ASP A 11 33.63 6.95 -20.47
N TYR A 12 32.67 6.01 -20.55
CA TYR A 12 31.34 6.25 -21.06
C TYR A 12 30.44 6.79 -19.96
N ASN A 13 30.72 8.03 -19.57
CA ASN A 13 30.00 8.75 -18.54
C ASN A 13 29.73 10.21 -18.92
N PHE A 14 28.78 10.85 -18.24
CA PHE A 14 28.35 12.21 -18.55
C PHE A 14 29.48 13.23 -18.37
N THR A 15 30.28 13.14 -17.32
CA THR A 15 31.36 14.08 -17.02
C THR A 15 32.45 14.07 -18.10
N LYS A 16 32.79 12.90 -18.63
CA LYS A 16 33.81 12.76 -19.67
C LYS A 16 33.28 13.04 -21.09
N GLN A 17 32.04 12.63 -21.37
CA GLN A 17 31.46 12.69 -22.72
C GLN A 17 30.66 13.99 -22.98
N SER A 18 30.17 14.65 -21.94
CA SER A 18 29.45 15.91 -22.09
C SER A 18 30.41 17.08 -22.26
N PRO A 19 30.12 18.04 -23.16
CA PRO A 19 30.89 19.27 -23.28
C PRO A 19 30.95 20.12 -22.00
N SER A 20 30.00 19.92 -21.09
CA SER A 20 29.94 20.65 -19.82
C SER A 20 30.94 20.15 -18.78
N HIS A 21 31.36 18.89 -18.87
CA HIS A 21 32.19 18.18 -17.90
C HIS A 21 31.69 18.27 -16.45
N ARG A 22 30.38 18.48 -16.26
CA ARG A 22 29.73 18.58 -14.96
C ARG A 22 29.30 17.20 -14.47
N ASP A 23 29.16 17.05 -13.15
CA ASP A 23 28.55 15.88 -12.52
C ASP A 23 27.09 16.20 -12.14
N PRO A 24 26.10 15.83 -12.98
CA PRO A 24 24.71 16.21 -12.75
C PRO A 24 24.12 15.57 -11.50
N LEU A 25 24.57 14.38 -11.11
CA LEU A 25 24.11 13.76 -9.87
C LEU A 25 24.60 14.51 -8.64
N LEU A 26 25.84 15.00 -8.65
CA LEU A 26 26.36 15.78 -7.54
C LEU A 26 25.59 17.09 -7.36
N GLU A 27 25.32 17.79 -8.46
CA GLU A 27 24.57 19.03 -8.41
C GLU A 27 23.12 18.83 -7.96
N LEU A 28 22.47 17.78 -8.45
CA LEU A 28 21.09 17.44 -8.06
C LEU A 28 21.02 17.03 -6.59
N SER A 29 21.96 16.19 -6.10
CA SER A 29 21.99 15.79 -4.69
C SER A 29 22.17 16.99 -3.76
N GLN A 30 23.08 17.91 -4.11
CA GLN A 30 23.30 19.13 -3.36
C GLN A 30 22.05 20.03 -3.34
N ALA A 31 21.36 20.16 -4.47
CA ALA A 31 20.12 20.94 -4.55
C ALA A 31 19.01 20.30 -3.70
N CYS A 32 18.83 18.99 -3.73
CA CYS A 32 17.87 18.27 -2.90
C CYS A 32 18.14 18.49 -1.40
N HIS A 33 19.39 18.32 -0.96
CA HIS A 33 19.77 18.53 0.43
C HIS A 33 19.58 19.96 0.91
N GLN A 34 19.84 20.95 0.04
CA GLN A 34 19.62 22.38 0.37
C GLN A 34 18.16 22.71 0.68
N VAL A 35 17.22 22.05 0.03
CA VAL A 35 15.78 22.27 0.23
C VAL A 35 15.11 21.23 1.13
N GLY A 36 15.91 20.31 1.72
CA GLY A 36 15.42 19.29 2.63
C GLY A 36 14.66 18.14 1.95
N ILE A 37 14.87 17.91 0.65
CA ILE A 37 14.32 16.76 -0.09
C ILE A 37 15.34 15.62 0.02
N LYS A 38 14.85 14.42 0.36
CA LYS A 38 15.67 13.21 0.35
C LYS A 38 16.05 12.83 -1.08
N PHE A 39 17.29 12.37 -1.25
CA PHE A 39 17.83 12.01 -2.55
C PHE A 39 17.88 10.49 -2.70
N GLY A 40 17.37 9.96 -3.80
CA GLY A 40 17.43 8.55 -4.17
C GLY A 40 18.09 8.36 -5.53
N LEU A 41 18.51 7.13 -5.82
CA LEU A 41 19.20 6.78 -7.05
C LEU A 41 18.58 5.54 -7.70
N TYR A 42 18.47 5.57 -9.03
CA TYR A 42 18.22 4.40 -9.85
C TYR A 42 19.55 3.76 -10.26
N PHE A 43 19.64 2.44 -10.13
CA PHE A 43 20.80 1.66 -10.53
C PHE A 43 20.38 0.45 -11.36
N SER A 44 20.76 0.43 -12.63
CA SER A 44 20.59 -0.76 -13.47
C SER A 44 21.56 -1.85 -13.05
N ASN A 45 21.04 -3.05 -12.74
CA ASN A 45 21.86 -4.21 -12.40
C ASN A 45 22.70 -4.71 -13.60
N ILE A 46 22.33 -4.29 -14.82
CA ILE A 46 23.00 -4.70 -16.06
C ILE A 46 23.62 -3.51 -16.78
N ASP A 47 24.68 -3.79 -17.50
CA ASP A 47 25.36 -2.86 -18.40
C ASP A 47 25.65 -3.54 -19.73
N TRP A 48 24.90 -3.20 -20.78
CA TRP A 48 25.04 -3.82 -22.10
C TRP A 48 26.40 -3.59 -22.75
N GLU A 49 27.14 -2.54 -22.36
CA GLU A 49 28.52 -2.32 -22.82
C GLU A 49 29.49 -3.33 -22.16
N LYS A 50 29.26 -3.65 -20.91
CA LYS A 50 30.05 -4.65 -20.15
C LYS A 50 29.58 -6.08 -20.40
N GLN A 51 28.40 -6.25 -21.00
CA GLN A 51 27.77 -7.53 -21.31
C GLN A 51 27.49 -7.68 -22.81
N PRO A 52 28.50 -7.61 -23.68
CA PRO A 52 28.32 -7.50 -25.14
C PRO A 52 27.72 -8.76 -25.78
N GLU A 53 27.79 -9.92 -25.13
CA GLU A 53 27.21 -11.17 -25.65
C GLU A 53 25.69 -11.21 -25.58
N ASN A 54 25.09 -10.40 -24.70
CA ASN A 54 23.65 -10.31 -24.50
C ASN A 54 23.13 -8.85 -24.53
N PRO A 55 23.46 -8.06 -25.55
CA PRO A 55 22.95 -6.70 -25.66
C PRO A 55 21.41 -6.75 -25.80
N TRP A 56 20.75 -5.71 -25.32
CA TRP A 56 19.28 -5.52 -25.46
C TRP A 56 18.38 -6.47 -24.67
N ARG A 57 18.92 -7.27 -23.74
CA ARG A 57 18.13 -8.10 -22.84
C ARG A 57 18.05 -7.45 -21.47
N ASN A 58 16.83 -7.38 -20.93
CA ASN A 58 16.58 -6.85 -19.59
C ASN A 58 16.74 -7.92 -18.51
N ASP A 59 16.87 -9.18 -18.89
CA ASP A 59 16.94 -10.34 -18.02
C ASP A 59 18.32 -11.04 -18.01
N ASN A 60 19.39 -10.31 -18.38
CA ASN A 60 20.74 -10.81 -18.32
C ASN A 60 21.14 -11.25 -16.88
N THR A 61 21.90 -12.32 -16.80
CA THR A 61 22.56 -12.69 -15.53
C THR A 61 23.75 -11.77 -15.26
N LEU A 62 24.22 -11.74 -14.01
CA LEU A 62 25.39 -10.96 -13.61
C LEU A 62 26.64 -11.88 -13.41
N ASN A 63 26.73 -12.94 -14.21
CA ASN A 63 27.71 -14.02 -14.02
C ASN A 63 29.02 -13.81 -14.79
N GLU A 64 29.18 -12.74 -15.57
CA GLU A 64 30.43 -12.45 -16.28
C GLU A 64 31.58 -12.21 -15.30
N ASP A 65 32.76 -12.68 -15.65
CA ASP A 65 33.97 -12.53 -14.84
C ASP A 65 34.27 -11.05 -14.54
N GLY A 66 34.38 -10.72 -13.24
CA GLY A 66 34.65 -9.36 -12.77
C GLY A 66 33.47 -8.40 -12.83
N TYR A 67 32.28 -8.84 -13.27
CA TYR A 67 31.11 -7.94 -13.36
C TYR A 67 30.63 -7.49 -11.97
N MET A 68 30.60 -8.36 -10.98
CA MET A 68 30.22 -7.99 -9.62
C MET A 68 31.23 -7.03 -8.96
N ASP A 69 32.51 -7.13 -9.30
CA ASP A 69 33.52 -6.15 -8.85
C ASP A 69 33.24 -4.77 -9.46
N TYR A 70 32.86 -4.73 -10.75
CA TYR A 70 32.45 -3.50 -11.42
C TYR A 70 31.22 -2.88 -10.75
N VAL A 71 30.19 -3.66 -10.45
CA VAL A 71 28.99 -3.20 -9.72
C VAL A 71 29.37 -2.66 -8.34
N HIS A 72 30.24 -3.36 -7.60
CA HIS A 72 30.69 -2.94 -6.28
C HIS A 72 31.44 -1.61 -6.29
N GLU A 73 32.37 -1.42 -7.26
CA GLU A 73 33.08 -0.14 -7.40
C GLU A 73 32.13 1.02 -7.71
N GLN A 74 31.12 0.82 -8.58
CA GLN A 74 30.11 1.82 -8.85
C GLN A 74 29.26 2.15 -7.62
N LEU A 75 28.86 1.14 -6.83
CA LEU A 75 28.13 1.37 -5.58
C LEU A 75 28.97 2.14 -4.56
N LYS A 76 30.29 1.86 -4.45
CA LYS A 76 31.18 2.66 -3.60
C LYS A 76 31.24 4.13 -4.02
N GLU A 77 31.27 4.40 -5.33
CA GLU A 77 31.26 5.78 -5.82
C GLU A 77 29.94 6.49 -5.49
N LEU A 78 28.80 5.83 -5.71
CA LEU A 78 27.48 6.39 -5.52
C LEU A 78 27.11 6.56 -4.05
N LEU A 79 27.43 5.57 -3.20
CA LEU A 79 26.99 5.48 -1.82
C LEU A 79 28.08 5.87 -0.80
N GLY A 80 29.32 6.04 -1.24
CA GLY A 80 30.47 6.32 -0.36
C GLY A 80 30.57 7.75 0.17
N GLY A 81 29.49 8.54 0.08
CA GLY A 81 29.36 9.86 0.69
C GLY A 81 29.59 11.07 -0.23
N LYS A 82 30.10 10.89 -1.46
CA LYS A 82 30.26 11.99 -2.44
C LYS A 82 28.94 12.70 -2.70
N TYR A 83 27.83 11.96 -2.75
CA TYR A 83 26.48 12.46 -3.03
C TYR A 83 25.65 12.69 -1.76
N GLY A 84 26.26 12.63 -0.57
CA GLY A 84 25.59 12.77 0.72
C GLY A 84 24.78 11.55 1.13
N GLU A 85 23.72 11.76 1.91
CA GLU A 85 22.79 10.70 2.30
C GLU A 85 21.91 10.31 1.12
N ILE A 86 21.90 9.00 0.82
CA ILE A 86 21.03 8.39 -0.19
C ILE A 86 19.91 7.66 0.54
N ALA A 87 18.69 8.12 0.37
CA ALA A 87 17.54 7.56 1.07
C ALA A 87 17.07 6.25 0.44
N GLU A 88 17.23 6.12 -0.88
CA GLU A 88 16.73 4.99 -1.64
C GLU A 88 17.67 4.64 -2.78
N LEU A 89 17.91 3.35 -2.99
CA LEU A 89 18.57 2.79 -4.15
C LEU A 89 17.60 1.87 -4.89
N TRP A 90 17.19 2.31 -6.07
CA TRP A 90 16.26 1.61 -6.93
C TRP A 90 17.02 0.72 -7.91
N TYR A 91 17.23 -0.54 -7.54
CA TYR A 91 17.77 -1.56 -8.45
C TYR A 91 16.77 -1.91 -9.55
N ASP A 92 17.27 -2.21 -10.74
CA ASP A 92 16.39 -2.61 -11.83
C ASP A 92 17.10 -3.51 -12.83
N MET A 93 16.31 -4.26 -13.60
CA MET A 93 16.75 -5.17 -14.66
C MET A 93 17.66 -6.31 -14.18
N GLY A 94 17.98 -7.22 -15.09
CA GLY A 94 18.86 -8.35 -14.82
C GLY A 94 18.23 -9.45 -13.96
N LYS A 95 18.98 -10.53 -13.85
CA LYS A 95 18.63 -11.69 -13.00
C LYS A 95 19.82 -12.05 -12.10
N PRO A 96 20.03 -11.32 -11.00
CA PRO A 96 21.02 -11.70 -10.02
C PRO A 96 20.67 -13.06 -9.39
N ASN A 97 21.67 -13.87 -9.10
CA ASN A 97 21.47 -15.06 -8.29
C ASN A 97 21.39 -14.69 -6.80
N PRO A 98 20.98 -15.61 -5.90
CA PRO A 98 20.83 -15.30 -4.47
C PRO A 98 22.09 -14.72 -3.81
N ALA A 99 23.28 -15.23 -4.14
CA ALA A 99 24.53 -14.72 -3.57
C ALA A 99 24.87 -13.31 -4.06
N GLN A 100 24.54 -12.99 -5.31
CA GLN A 100 24.70 -11.63 -5.86
C GLN A 100 23.74 -10.64 -5.22
N SER A 101 22.48 -11.02 -5.01
CA SER A 101 21.50 -10.18 -4.29
C SER A 101 21.92 -9.96 -2.82
N ASP A 102 22.45 -10.99 -2.16
CA ASP A 102 23.01 -10.87 -0.80
C ASP A 102 24.15 -9.85 -0.75
N LEU A 103 25.10 -9.91 -1.70
CA LEU A 103 26.21 -8.97 -1.80
C LEU A 103 25.73 -7.53 -2.09
N MET A 104 24.83 -7.36 -3.05
CA MET A 104 24.31 -6.03 -3.41
C MET A 104 23.57 -5.38 -2.24
N ARG A 105 22.76 -6.15 -1.50
CA ARG A 105 22.12 -5.69 -0.26
C ARG A 105 23.17 -5.32 0.80
N GLN A 106 24.11 -6.19 1.05
CA GLN A 106 25.17 -5.99 2.04
C GLN A 106 25.95 -4.70 1.75
N TRP A 107 26.46 -4.53 0.53
CA TRP A 107 27.24 -3.35 0.15
C TRP A 107 26.44 -2.04 0.29
N ALA A 108 25.18 -2.05 -0.10
CA ALA A 108 24.33 -0.87 0.04
C ALA A 108 24.19 -0.46 1.52
N HIS A 109 23.85 -1.39 2.40
CA HIS A 109 23.66 -1.10 3.84
C HIS A 109 24.97 -0.86 4.60
N GLU A 110 26.10 -1.43 4.16
CA GLU A 110 27.41 -1.12 4.74
C GLU A 110 27.84 0.32 4.44
N LEU A 111 27.54 0.81 3.24
CA LEU A 111 27.88 2.17 2.80
C LEU A 111 26.88 3.22 3.31
N GLN A 112 25.59 2.88 3.36
CA GLN A 112 24.49 3.73 3.80
C GLN A 112 23.51 2.92 4.68
N PRO A 113 23.70 2.87 6.01
CA PRO A 113 22.92 1.97 6.88
C PRO A 113 21.40 2.18 6.86
N ASN A 114 20.93 3.37 6.51
CA ASN A 114 19.52 3.73 6.48
C ASN A 114 18.92 3.71 5.05
N ILE A 115 19.67 3.26 4.06
CA ILE A 115 19.19 3.21 2.68
C ILE A 115 18.08 2.17 2.54
N MET A 116 17.06 2.49 1.75
CA MET A 116 16.00 1.54 1.40
C MET A 116 16.28 0.98 0.00
N ILE A 117 16.17 -0.33 -0.17
CA ILE A 117 16.36 -0.99 -1.47
C ILE A 117 15.09 -1.74 -1.89
N ASN A 118 14.74 -1.62 -3.17
CA ASN A 118 13.54 -2.19 -3.74
C ASN A 118 13.67 -3.70 -4.09
N SER A 119 12.54 -4.36 -4.34
CA SER A 119 12.47 -5.80 -4.62
C SER A 119 13.16 -6.23 -5.92
N ARG A 120 13.53 -5.30 -6.81
CA ARG A 120 14.29 -5.63 -8.04
C ARG A 120 15.76 -5.94 -7.78
N VAL A 121 16.25 -5.84 -6.54
CA VAL A 121 17.50 -6.48 -6.11
C VAL A 121 17.40 -8.01 -6.23
N GLY A 122 16.19 -8.55 -6.22
CA GLY A 122 15.86 -9.95 -6.42
C GLY A 122 16.02 -10.84 -5.18
N ASN A 123 15.51 -12.07 -5.30
CA ASN A 123 15.70 -13.16 -4.33
C ASN A 123 15.24 -12.84 -2.89
N ASP A 124 14.18 -12.04 -2.75
CA ASP A 124 13.58 -11.63 -1.45
C ASP A 124 14.59 -10.92 -0.52
N ARG A 125 15.43 -10.04 -1.10
CA ARG A 125 16.46 -9.27 -0.38
C ARG A 125 16.14 -7.80 -0.23
N ALA A 126 14.90 -7.42 -0.53
CA ALA A 126 14.43 -6.04 -0.49
C ALA A 126 14.08 -5.54 0.91
N ASP A 127 14.02 -4.23 1.05
CA ASP A 127 13.44 -3.54 2.20
C ASP A 127 11.98 -3.17 1.91
N PHE A 128 11.60 -3.02 0.62
CA PHE A 128 10.23 -2.78 0.17
C PHE A 128 9.95 -3.42 -1.20
N GLU A 129 8.67 -3.73 -1.43
CA GLU A 129 8.22 -4.34 -2.68
C GLU A 129 7.89 -3.28 -3.73
N VAL A 130 8.14 -3.60 -5.00
CA VAL A 130 7.74 -2.80 -6.16
C VAL A 130 6.96 -3.66 -7.13
N GLY A 131 5.81 -3.17 -7.58
CA GLY A 131 5.03 -3.80 -8.64
C GLY A 131 5.68 -3.68 -10.02
N TRP A 132 4.92 -4.05 -11.06
CA TRP A 132 5.33 -3.82 -12.44
C TRP A 132 5.24 -2.33 -12.79
N ASP A 133 5.92 -1.96 -13.86
CA ASP A 133 5.95 -0.59 -14.38
C ASP A 133 4.54 -0.08 -14.70
N ASN A 134 4.17 1.08 -14.16
CA ASN A 134 2.85 1.70 -14.32
C ASN A 134 1.67 0.84 -13.82
N GLU A 135 1.91 -0.12 -12.94
CA GLU A 135 0.85 -0.90 -12.30
C GLU A 135 0.41 -0.26 -10.98
N MET A 136 -0.91 -0.31 -10.79
CA MET A 136 -1.55 0.11 -9.55
C MET A 136 -2.02 -1.13 -8.78
N GLN A 137 -1.80 -1.13 -7.47
CA GLN A 137 -2.38 -2.13 -6.59
C GLN A 137 -3.90 -1.90 -6.49
N SER A 138 -4.64 -2.98 -6.33
CA SER A 138 -6.10 -2.95 -6.23
C SER A 138 -6.62 -3.24 -4.82
N GLU A 139 -5.73 -3.62 -3.92
CA GLU A 139 -6.00 -3.95 -2.52
C GLU A 139 -4.80 -3.63 -1.65
N GLN A 140 -5.02 -3.52 -0.36
CA GLN A 140 -3.95 -3.28 0.61
C GLN A 140 -2.97 -4.45 0.62
N THR A 141 -1.68 -4.13 0.52
CA THR A 141 -0.58 -5.10 0.54
C THR A 141 0.11 -5.07 1.90
N GLN A 142 0.55 -6.22 2.38
CA GLN A 142 1.34 -6.31 3.60
C GLN A 142 2.77 -5.80 3.38
N GLY A 143 3.31 -5.11 4.38
CA GLY A 143 4.66 -4.55 4.35
C GLY A 143 4.80 -3.28 3.50
N PRO A 144 5.98 -2.67 3.49
CA PRO A 144 6.26 -1.49 2.69
C PRO A 144 6.28 -1.82 1.19
N TRP A 145 5.64 -0.97 0.40
CA TRP A 145 5.62 -1.14 -1.05
C TRP A 145 5.54 0.20 -1.78
N GLU A 146 5.92 0.19 -3.04
CA GLU A 146 5.92 1.37 -3.91
C GLU A 146 5.29 1.05 -5.27
N SER A 147 4.55 2.01 -5.81
CA SER A 147 4.06 2.00 -7.20
C SER A 147 4.85 2.99 -8.02
N ALA A 148 5.57 2.50 -9.03
CA ALA A 148 6.34 3.32 -9.95
C ALA A 148 5.51 3.70 -11.18
N VAL A 149 5.18 4.98 -11.31
CA VAL A 149 4.29 5.51 -12.36
C VAL A 149 4.99 6.62 -13.13
N SER A 150 5.07 6.48 -14.44
CA SER A 150 5.53 7.53 -15.34
C SER A 150 4.37 8.43 -15.76
N ILE A 151 4.69 9.70 -16.06
CA ILE A 151 3.75 10.60 -16.74
C ILE A 151 3.40 10.10 -18.15
N PHE A 152 4.26 9.26 -18.71
CA PHE A 152 4.01 8.60 -20.00
C PHE A 152 3.39 7.23 -19.78
N HIS A 153 2.51 6.79 -20.68
CA HIS A 153 1.91 5.46 -20.57
C HIS A 153 2.91 4.31 -20.82
N LYS A 154 3.93 4.53 -21.64
CA LYS A 154 4.87 3.47 -22.06
C LYS A 154 6.35 3.90 -22.09
N SER A 155 6.69 5.04 -21.52
CA SER A 155 8.07 5.55 -21.53
C SER A 155 8.46 6.08 -20.17
N TRP A 156 9.76 6.05 -19.84
CA TRP A 156 10.33 6.64 -18.64
C TRP A 156 11.17 7.89 -18.93
N GLY A 157 11.79 7.95 -20.11
CA GLY A 157 12.49 9.14 -20.58
C GLY A 157 11.58 10.07 -21.36
N TYR A 158 12.02 11.31 -21.58
CA TYR A 158 11.31 12.25 -22.43
C TYR A 158 11.05 11.66 -23.81
N ALA A 159 9.81 11.64 -24.21
CA ALA A 159 9.37 11.26 -25.53
C ALA A 159 8.72 12.47 -26.20
N ASN A 160 9.42 13.07 -27.15
CA ASN A 160 8.86 14.14 -27.99
C ASN A 160 7.88 13.53 -28.99
N TRP A 161 6.64 13.40 -28.57
CA TRP A 161 5.58 12.79 -29.38
C TRP A 161 4.79 13.84 -30.17
N ASP A 162 4.82 15.10 -29.70
CA ASP A 162 3.99 16.17 -30.21
C ASP A 162 4.64 16.95 -31.36
N ASP A 163 5.98 17.05 -31.38
CA ASP A 163 6.68 17.90 -32.35
C ASP A 163 7.03 17.21 -33.68
N ALA A 164 7.02 15.89 -33.75
CA ALA A 164 7.44 15.12 -34.92
C ALA A 164 6.46 14.01 -35.34
N ALA A 165 5.42 13.74 -34.56
CA ALA A 165 4.41 12.77 -34.97
C ALA A 165 3.43 13.43 -35.94
N PRO A 166 3.06 12.74 -37.03
CA PRO A 166 1.92 13.14 -37.82
C PRO A 166 0.73 13.29 -36.89
N THR A 167 -0.02 14.37 -37.05
CA THR A 167 -1.18 14.62 -36.20
C THR A 167 -2.12 13.42 -36.30
N TYR A 168 -2.79 13.15 -35.23
CA TYR A 168 -3.82 12.13 -35.11
C TYR A 168 -4.76 12.04 -36.34
N LYS A 169 -5.11 13.19 -36.95
CA LYS A 169 -5.90 13.27 -38.18
C LYS A 169 -5.20 12.62 -39.39
N ASP A 170 -3.88 12.59 -39.39
CA ASP A 170 -3.06 12.04 -40.51
C ASP A 170 -2.91 10.51 -40.41
N THR A 171 -3.30 9.91 -39.28
CA THR A 171 -3.15 8.48 -39.01
C THR A 171 -4.41 7.66 -39.23
N GLY A 172 -5.56 8.30 -39.42
CA GLY A 172 -6.84 7.64 -39.61
C GLY A 172 -7.43 6.97 -38.34
N TYR A 173 -6.88 7.27 -37.16
CA TYR A 173 -7.44 6.82 -35.89
C TYR A 173 -8.50 7.81 -35.40
N PRO A 174 -9.66 7.34 -34.88
CA PRO A 174 -10.68 8.21 -34.28
C PRO A 174 -10.20 8.86 -32.98
N ASP A 175 -10.89 9.88 -32.48
CA ASP A 175 -10.59 10.49 -31.19
C ASP A 175 -10.63 9.40 -30.10
N TYR A 176 -9.52 9.22 -29.39
CA TYR A 176 -9.44 8.21 -28.35
C TYR A 176 -10.29 8.62 -27.15
N THR A 177 -11.19 7.74 -26.77
CA THR A 177 -11.91 7.78 -25.49
C THR A 177 -11.08 7.16 -24.38
N GLU A 178 -11.48 7.27 -23.11
CA GLU A 178 -10.84 6.52 -22.01
C GLU A 178 -10.89 5.01 -22.24
N GLU A 179 -11.95 4.51 -22.88
CA GLU A 179 -12.11 3.11 -23.24
C GLU A 179 -11.08 2.66 -24.30
N ASP A 180 -10.75 3.55 -25.24
CA ASP A 180 -9.71 3.31 -26.23
C ASP A 180 -8.30 3.26 -25.60
N TRP A 181 -8.03 4.06 -24.58
CA TRP A 181 -6.78 4.02 -23.83
C TRP A 181 -6.56 2.69 -23.13
N ASP A 182 -7.58 2.13 -22.51
CA ASP A 182 -7.55 0.82 -21.88
C ASP A 182 -7.26 -0.28 -22.91
N HIS A 183 -7.82 -0.16 -24.11
CA HIS A 183 -7.56 -1.10 -25.19
C HIS A 183 -6.13 -0.99 -25.72
N ILE A 184 -5.60 0.22 -25.83
CA ILE A 184 -4.23 0.48 -26.30
C ILE A 184 -3.18 -0.03 -25.29
N GLN A 185 -3.44 0.08 -24.01
CA GLN A 185 -2.56 -0.48 -22.98
C GLN A 185 -2.46 -2.02 -23.03
N GLN A 186 -3.50 -2.70 -23.52
CA GLN A 186 -3.51 -4.17 -23.63
C GLN A 186 -2.81 -4.69 -24.87
N VAL A 187 -2.77 -3.88 -25.92
CA VAL A 187 -2.08 -4.20 -27.18
C VAL A 187 -0.74 -3.47 -27.11
N ASP A 188 0.36 -4.16 -26.88
CA ASP A 188 1.70 -3.56 -26.86
C ASP A 188 2.02 -2.87 -28.19
N ASN A 189 1.41 -1.73 -28.42
CA ASN A 189 1.47 -0.97 -29.66
C ASN A 189 2.04 0.42 -29.40
N THR A 190 3.33 0.45 -29.05
CA THR A 190 4.11 1.68 -28.91
C THR A 190 3.96 2.61 -30.11
N THR A 191 3.69 2.08 -31.30
CA THR A 191 3.49 2.86 -32.53
C THR A 191 2.15 3.58 -32.54
N ALA A 192 1.08 2.98 -32.02
CA ALA A 192 -0.22 3.65 -31.89
C ALA A 192 -0.21 4.76 -30.86
N LEU A 193 0.44 4.52 -29.71
CA LEU A 193 0.63 5.54 -28.68
C LEU A 193 1.45 6.74 -29.18
N ARG A 194 2.46 6.52 -30.02
CA ARG A 194 3.26 7.57 -30.65
C ARG A 194 2.44 8.52 -31.53
N LYS A 195 1.26 8.15 -31.92
CA LYS A 195 0.40 8.89 -32.84
C LYS A 195 -0.81 9.53 -32.16
N ALA A 196 -0.98 9.34 -30.86
CA ALA A 196 -2.12 9.88 -30.13
C ALA A 196 -1.93 11.38 -29.83
N PRO A 197 -2.94 12.22 -30.04
CA PRO A 197 -2.91 13.64 -29.65
C PRO A 197 -2.79 13.80 -28.13
N GLY A 198 -2.01 14.78 -27.69
CA GLY A 198 -1.65 14.90 -26.27
C GLY A 198 -0.69 13.81 -25.83
N GLY A 199 -0.09 13.13 -26.80
CA GLY A 199 0.96 12.15 -26.66
C GLY A 199 0.56 10.98 -25.77
N ALA A 200 1.51 10.23 -25.36
CA ALA A 200 1.38 9.19 -24.35
C ALA A 200 1.35 9.77 -22.91
N HIS A 201 1.04 11.04 -22.73
CA HIS A 201 1.05 11.72 -21.43
C HIS A 201 -0.23 11.46 -20.65
N LYS A 202 -0.10 11.12 -19.37
CA LYS A 202 -1.21 10.98 -18.44
C LYS A 202 -1.78 12.34 -18.05
N LYS A 203 -3.07 12.34 -17.70
CA LYS A 203 -3.77 13.54 -17.22
C LYS A 203 -3.55 13.76 -15.73
N THR A 204 -3.73 14.98 -15.26
CA THR A 204 -3.70 15.30 -13.82
C THR A 204 -4.70 14.46 -13.03
N THR A 205 -5.91 14.23 -13.56
CA THR A 205 -6.95 13.40 -12.92
C THR A 205 -6.48 11.98 -12.68
N GLU A 206 -5.81 11.38 -13.65
CA GLU A 206 -5.26 10.03 -13.56
C GLU A 206 -4.15 9.95 -12.51
N ILE A 207 -3.20 10.90 -12.52
CA ILE A 207 -2.09 10.89 -11.57
C ILE A 207 -2.56 11.14 -10.14
N VAL A 208 -3.47 12.09 -9.92
CA VAL A 208 -4.03 12.35 -8.58
C VAL A 208 -4.81 11.13 -8.07
N GLY A 209 -5.60 10.48 -8.93
CA GLY A 209 -6.30 9.25 -8.58
C GLY A 209 -5.35 8.11 -8.21
N ASN A 210 -4.29 7.91 -9.01
CA ASN A 210 -3.27 6.91 -8.74
C ASN A 210 -2.52 7.18 -7.44
N MET A 211 -2.15 8.43 -7.20
CA MET A 211 -1.46 8.86 -5.98
C MET A 211 -2.33 8.63 -4.74
N PHE A 212 -3.60 9.08 -4.77
CA PHE A 212 -4.55 8.83 -3.70
C PHE A 212 -4.74 7.34 -3.43
N SER A 213 -4.97 6.55 -4.48
CA SER A 213 -5.16 5.10 -4.38
C SER A 213 -3.93 4.39 -3.79
N THR A 214 -2.72 4.80 -4.19
CA THR A 214 -1.49 4.21 -3.66
C THR A 214 -1.36 4.45 -2.15
N VAL A 215 -1.57 5.70 -1.70
CA VAL A 215 -1.48 6.04 -0.27
C VAL A 215 -2.60 5.36 0.52
N ALA A 216 -3.83 5.33 0.00
CA ALA A 216 -4.96 4.67 0.64
C ALA A 216 -4.74 3.16 0.83
N LEU A 217 -3.93 2.54 -0.01
CA LEU A 217 -3.57 1.12 0.07
C LEU A 217 -2.24 0.86 0.81
N GLY A 218 -1.65 1.90 1.42
CA GLY A 218 -0.45 1.79 2.26
C GLY A 218 0.88 1.84 1.50
N GLY A 219 0.88 2.29 0.25
CA GLY A 219 2.06 2.37 -0.59
C GLY A 219 2.69 3.75 -0.69
N GLN A 220 3.89 3.78 -1.24
CA GLN A 220 4.58 4.98 -1.70
C GLN A 220 4.31 5.18 -3.19
N PHE A 221 4.24 6.43 -3.63
CA PHE A 221 3.98 6.77 -5.03
C PHE A 221 5.21 7.42 -5.65
N LEU A 222 5.94 6.65 -6.45
CA LEU A 222 7.04 7.15 -7.29
C LEU A 222 6.46 7.69 -8.59
N PHE A 223 6.57 9.01 -8.81
CA PHE A 223 6.09 9.65 -10.03
C PHE A 223 7.24 10.15 -10.89
N ASN A 224 7.38 9.56 -12.06
CA ASN A 224 8.42 9.90 -13.03
C ASN A 224 7.97 10.94 -14.04
N VAL A 225 8.82 11.92 -14.29
CA VAL A 225 8.73 12.88 -15.40
C VAL A 225 10.03 12.88 -16.18
N GLY A 226 9.95 13.04 -17.51
CA GLY A 226 11.11 13.06 -18.40
C GLY A 226 11.45 14.49 -18.84
N PRO A 227 12.52 15.14 -18.34
CA PRO A 227 12.90 16.47 -18.79
C PRO A 227 13.37 16.46 -20.26
N LYS A 228 13.19 17.59 -20.95
CA LYS A 228 13.74 17.81 -22.30
C LYS A 228 15.26 17.90 -22.26
N PHE A 229 15.89 17.89 -23.42
CA PHE A 229 17.36 17.94 -23.57
C PHE A 229 18.00 19.20 -22.97
N ASP A 230 17.25 20.30 -22.88
CA ASP A 230 17.68 21.55 -22.26
C ASP A 230 17.40 21.61 -20.75
N GLY A 231 16.86 20.54 -20.17
CA GLY A 231 16.46 20.43 -18.77
C GLY A 231 15.10 21.04 -18.44
N SER A 232 14.38 21.60 -19.41
CA SER A 232 13.00 22.07 -19.22
C SER A 232 12.01 20.91 -19.24
N TYR A 233 10.81 21.17 -18.70
CA TYR A 233 9.68 20.24 -18.84
C TYR A 233 8.83 20.57 -20.07
N ASP A 234 8.15 19.56 -20.59
CA ASP A 234 7.08 19.77 -21.53
C ASP A 234 5.96 20.62 -20.88
N PRO A 235 5.31 21.54 -21.62
CA PRO A 235 4.20 22.31 -21.07
C PRO A 235 3.05 21.45 -20.50
N TRP A 236 2.79 20.28 -21.09
CA TRP A 236 1.83 19.33 -20.56
C TRP A 236 2.27 18.80 -19.20
N ASP A 237 3.49 18.28 -19.09
CA ASP A 237 4.06 17.75 -17.85
C ASP A 237 4.07 18.82 -16.75
N ALA A 238 4.48 20.03 -17.10
CA ALA A 238 4.45 21.18 -16.18
C ALA A 238 3.01 21.48 -15.69
N SER A 239 2.00 21.36 -16.55
CA SER A 239 0.59 21.54 -16.18
C SER A 239 0.09 20.44 -15.26
N VAL A 240 0.49 19.19 -15.50
CA VAL A 240 0.15 18.04 -14.64
C VAL A 240 0.78 18.20 -13.26
N LEU A 241 2.07 18.52 -13.19
CA LEU A 241 2.76 18.78 -11.92
C LEU A 241 2.12 19.92 -11.14
N LYS A 242 1.74 21.00 -11.84
CA LYS A 242 1.02 22.12 -11.22
C LYS A 242 -0.34 21.68 -10.69
N GLY A 243 -1.09 20.90 -11.46
CA GLY A 243 -2.41 20.39 -11.06
C GLY A 243 -2.35 19.46 -9.84
N ILE A 244 -1.33 18.59 -9.74
CA ILE A 244 -1.06 17.78 -8.55
C ILE A 244 -0.82 18.69 -7.33
N GLY A 245 0.05 19.70 -7.50
CA GLY A 245 0.35 20.67 -6.43
C GLY A 245 -0.87 21.49 -6.02
N ASP A 246 -1.72 21.89 -6.96
CA ASP A 246 -2.96 22.64 -6.67
C ASP A 246 -3.93 21.77 -5.88
N TRP A 247 -4.14 20.53 -6.31
CA TRP A 247 -5.00 19.57 -5.59
C TRP A 247 -4.50 19.31 -4.17
N ASN A 248 -3.20 19.04 -3.99
CA ASN A 248 -2.63 18.78 -2.66
C ASN A 248 -2.72 20.00 -1.72
N ARG A 249 -2.64 21.23 -2.26
CA ARG A 249 -2.86 22.44 -1.48
C ARG A 249 -4.32 22.68 -1.11
N ALA A 250 -5.24 22.25 -1.97
CA ALA A 250 -6.68 22.31 -1.68
C ALA A 250 -7.10 21.30 -0.61
N HIS A 251 -6.36 20.17 -0.48
CA HIS A 251 -6.64 19.08 0.46
C HIS A 251 -5.47 18.86 1.44
N PRO A 252 -5.17 19.84 2.32
CA PRO A 252 -4.03 19.75 3.22
C PRO A 252 -4.22 18.60 4.22
N GLY A 253 -3.23 17.74 4.34
CA GLY A 253 -3.22 16.62 5.28
C GLY A 253 -3.77 15.31 4.71
N VAL A 254 -4.58 15.34 3.65
CA VAL A 254 -5.20 14.13 3.08
C VAL A 254 -4.15 13.09 2.66
N LEU A 255 -3.05 13.48 2.03
CA LEU A 255 -1.99 12.54 1.66
C LEU A 255 -0.85 12.46 2.70
N ASN A 256 -0.51 13.58 3.33
CA ASN A 256 0.72 13.68 4.12
C ASN A 256 0.57 13.20 5.57
N ASN A 257 -0.65 13.23 6.12
CA ASN A 257 -0.91 12.90 7.53
C ASN A 257 -1.82 11.69 7.68
N SER A 258 -2.30 11.14 6.60
CA SER A 258 -3.19 9.99 6.61
C SER A 258 -2.42 8.66 6.53
N ARG A 259 -3.12 7.61 6.87
CA ARG A 259 -2.66 6.22 6.80
C ARG A 259 -3.74 5.34 6.18
N PRO A 260 -3.37 4.14 5.68
CA PRO A 260 -4.34 3.17 5.20
C PRO A 260 -5.29 2.73 6.31
N THR A 261 -6.42 2.18 5.93
CA THR A 261 -7.51 1.83 6.83
C THR A 261 -8.07 0.43 6.54
N HIS A 262 -8.71 -0.19 7.53
CA HIS A 262 -9.45 -1.44 7.37
C HIS A 262 -10.86 -1.26 6.79
N PHE A 263 -11.32 -0.03 6.58
CA PHE A 263 -12.57 0.19 5.85
C PHE A 263 -12.52 -0.46 4.47
N PRO A 264 -13.60 -1.07 4.00
CA PRO A 264 -13.62 -1.70 2.69
C PRO A 264 -13.37 -0.68 1.58
N ILE A 265 -12.74 -1.13 0.49
CA ILE A 265 -12.76 -0.40 -0.77
C ILE A 265 -14.19 -0.45 -1.29
N GLU A 266 -14.74 0.70 -1.66
CA GLU A 266 -16.12 0.84 -2.10
C GLU A 266 -16.19 1.06 -3.61
N GLU A 267 -17.38 0.86 -4.22
CA GLU A 267 -17.57 1.11 -5.67
C GLU A 267 -17.35 2.57 -6.07
N TRP A 268 -17.51 3.48 -5.13
CA TRP A 268 -17.29 4.91 -5.35
C TRP A 268 -15.84 5.35 -5.14
N GLY A 269 -14.99 4.54 -4.45
CA GLY A 269 -13.59 4.89 -4.20
C GLY A 269 -13.01 4.25 -2.94
N LYS A 270 -12.03 4.94 -2.35
CA LYS A 270 -11.22 4.46 -1.22
C LYS A 270 -11.21 5.45 -0.07
N THR A 271 -10.77 4.98 1.08
CA THR A 271 -10.67 5.77 2.30
C THR A 271 -9.25 5.76 2.86
N MET A 272 -8.91 6.84 3.54
CA MET A 272 -7.75 6.96 4.42
C MET A 272 -8.19 7.53 5.75
N VAL A 273 -7.38 7.38 6.79
CA VAL A 273 -7.67 7.94 8.11
C VAL A 273 -6.46 8.65 8.70
N ASP A 274 -6.71 9.58 9.59
CA ASP A 274 -5.76 10.04 10.60
C ASP A 274 -6.34 9.80 12.00
N ASP A 275 -5.85 10.48 13.03
CA ASP A 275 -6.27 10.24 14.42
C ASP A 275 -7.70 10.70 14.73
N SER A 276 -8.33 11.50 13.87
CA SER A 276 -9.66 12.05 14.07
C SER A 276 -10.48 12.24 12.80
N HIS A 277 -9.98 11.80 11.66
CA HIS A 277 -10.66 11.97 10.38
C HIS A 277 -10.69 10.69 9.57
N ILE A 278 -11.78 10.54 8.79
CA ILE A 278 -11.89 9.58 7.70
C ILE A 278 -12.01 10.38 6.40
N TYR A 279 -11.09 10.17 5.47
CA TYR A 279 -11.05 10.83 4.17
C TYR A 279 -11.59 9.87 3.10
N LEU A 280 -12.69 10.24 2.46
CA LEU A 280 -13.33 9.48 1.40
C LEU A 280 -12.95 10.10 0.05
N GLY A 281 -12.06 9.47 -0.70
CA GLY A 281 -11.74 9.88 -2.07
C GLY A 281 -12.74 9.31 -3.05
N ILE A 282 -13.53 10.19 -3.70
CA ILE A 282 -14.61 9.77 -4.59
C ILE A 282 -14.09 9.64 -6.02
N GLU A 283 -13.64 8.43 -6.37
CA GLU A 283 -13.13 8.10 -7.71
C GLU A 283 -14.29 8.05 -8.74
N LYS A 284 -15.47 7.64 -8.30
CA LYS A 284 -16.67 7.57 -9.11
C LYS A 284 -17.83 8.22 -8.38
N TRP A 285 -18.29 9.38 -8.88
CA TRP A 285 -19.41 10.09 -8.28
C TRP A 285 -20.71 9.30 -8.46
N PRO A 286 -21.40 8.93 -7.36
CA PRO A 286 -22.60 8.10 -7.45
C PRO A 286 -23.79 8.87 -8.06
N ALA A 287 -24.49 8.24 -9.01
CA ALA A 287 -25.62 8.84 -9.69
C ALA A 287 -26.85 9.05 -8.79
N ASP A 288 -26.96 8.27 -7.71
CA ASP A 288 -28.04 8.38 -6.71
C ASP A 288 -27.80 9.47 -5.66
N GLY A 289 -26.63 10.13 -5.72
CA GLY A 289 -26.26 11.21 -4.82
C GLY A 289 -25.94 10.75 -3.39
N THR A 290 -25.55 9.49 -3.20
CA THR A 290 -25.18 8.97 -1.89
C THR A 290 -23.90 8.15 -1.93
N VAL A 291 -23.08 8.21 -0.86
CA VAL A 291 -22.03 7.26 -0.59
C VAL A 291 -22.31 6.53 0.70
N THR A 292 -22.11 5.22 0.70
CA THR A 292 -22.15 4.40 1.91
C THR A 292 -20.73 3.97 2.26
N LEU A 293 -20.26 4.35 3.44
CA LEU A 293 -19.04 3.82 4.03
C LEU A 293 -19.42 2.73 5.04
N ARG A 294 -19.22 1.49 4.62
CA ARG A 294 -19.57 0.32 5.43
C ARG A 294 -18.68 0.22 6.65
N GLY A 295 -19.28 -0.04 7.80
CA GLY A 295 -18.57 -0.24 9.06
C GLY A 295 -18.12 1.02 9.77
N ALA A 296 -18.47 2.21 9.28
CA ALA A 296 -18.11 3.49 9.91
C ALA A 296 -19.16 4.03 10.89
N GLY A 297 -20.35 3.41 10.93
CA GLY A 297 -21.48 3.93 11.70
C GLY A 297 -21.33 3.88 13.22
N ALA A 298 -20.39 3.12 13.75
CA ALA A 298 -20.11 3.05 15.20
C ALA A 298 -19.25 4.23 15.70
N ASN A 299 -18.74 5.08 14.80
CA ASN A 299 -17.93 6.24 15.18
C ASN A 299 -18.81 7.37 15.73
N ASP A 300 -18.29 8.11 16.73
CA ASP A 300 -18.88 9.37 17.20
C ASP A 300 -18.53 10.48 16.21
N ILE A 301 -19.46 10.79 15.30
CA ILE A 301 -19.22 11.68 14.17
C ILE A 301 -19.51 13.12 14.59
N ALA A 302 -18.48 13.96 14.61
CA ALA A 302 -18.59 15.38 14.92
C ALA A 302 -19.05 16.20 13.71
N SER A 303 -18.59 15.89 12.50
CA SER A 303 -19.02 16.58 11.25
C SER A 303 -18.69 15.77 10.01
N VAL A 304 -19.43 16.05 8.92
CA VAL A 304 -19.14 15.56 7.57
C VAL A 304 -19.13 16.74 6.63
N LYS A 305 -18.08 16.90 5.84
CA LYS A 305 -17.90 18.04 4.92
C LYS A 305 -17.31 17.59 3.58
N LEU A 306 -17.60 18.37 2.54
CA LEU A 306 -16.76 18.34 1.33
C LEU A 306 -15.41 18.99 1.69
N ASP A 307 -14.32 18.27 1.52
CA ASP A 307 -12.98 18.74 1.88
C ASP A 307 -12.58 19.98 1.04
N GLY A 308 -11.72 20.82 1.59
CA GLY A 308 -11.37 22.09 0.94
C GLY A 308 -12.51 23.12 0.91
N SER A 309 -13.67 22.85 1.52
CA SER A 309 -14.81 23.77 1.58
C SER A 309 -15.48 23.77 2.95
N ASP A 310 -16.33 24.80 3.22
CA ASP A 310 -17.16 24.86 4.42
C ASP A 310 -18.54 24.18 4.24
N VAL A 311 -18.76 23.48 3.13
CA VAL A 311 -20.02 22.81 2.84
C VAL A 311 -20.19 21.59 3.74
N ALA A 312 -21.08 21.73 4.74
CA ALA A 312 -21.50 20.60 5.57
C ALA A 312 -22.44 19.69 4.79
N LEU A 313 -22.22 18.38 4.91
CA LEU A 313 -23.02 17.35 4.27
C LEU A 313 -23.95 16.71 5.30
N THR A 314 -25.14 16.33 4.85
CA THR A 314 -26.06 15.54 5.67
C THR A 314 -25.68 14.07 5.60
N TYR A 315 -25.83 13.39 6.73
CA TYR A 315 -25.56 11.96 6.83
C TYR A 315 -26.58 11.27 7.75
N LYS A 316 -26.64 9.97 7.64
CA LYS A 316 -27.35 9.08 8.58
C LYS A 316 -26.53 7.83 8.84
N VAL A 317 -26.81 7.18 9.96
CA VAL A 317 -26.24 5.87 10.31
C VAL A 317 -27.34 4.83 10.20
N GLU A 318 -27.10 3.75 9.46
CA GLU A 318 -27.97 2.59 9.36
C GLU A 318 -27.19 1.33 9.72
N GLY A 319 -27.51 0.73 10.87
CA GLY A 319 -26.68 -0.34 11.45
C GLY A 319 -25.28 0.20 11.79
N ASN A 320 -24.26 -0.42 11.22
CA ASN A 320 -22.87 0.04 11.34
C ASN A 320 -22.36 0.83 10.12
N ASP A 321 -23.24 1.22 9.22
CA ASP A 321 -22.86 1.90 7.99
C ASP A 321 -23.15 3.41 8.09
N LEU A 322 -22.21 4.21 7.61
CA LEU A 322 -22.38 5.66 7.45
C LEU A 322 -22.82 5.96 6.03
N ILE A 323 -23.96 6.60 5.88
CA ILE A 323 -24.52 7.01 4.59
C ILE A 323 -24.48 8.53 4.50
N VAL A 324 -23.71 9.06 3.56
CA VAL A 324 -23.56 10.51 3.33
C VAL A 324 -24.32 10.90 2.07
N THR A 325 -25.13 11.97 2.18
CA THR A 325 -25.80 12.58 1.01
C THR A 325 -24.87 13.59 0.36
N LEU A 326 -24.62 13.40 -0.92
CA LEU A 326 -23.70 14.21 -1.71
C LEU A 326 -24.40 15.45 -2.29
N PRO A 327 -23.67 16.56 -2.49
CA PRO A 327 -24.13 17.69 -3.30
C PRO A 327 -24.09 17.33 -4.80
N ALA A 328 -24.37 18.29 -5.68
CA ALA A 328 -24.02 18.15 -7.09
C ALA A 328 -22.50 17.88 -7.21
N GLN A 329 -22.11 17.04 -8.17
CA GLN A 329 -20.69 16.74 -8.40
C GLN A 329 -19.90 18.04 -8.58
N PRO A 330 -18.88 18.29 -7.75
CA PRO A 330 -18.02 19.44 -7.92
C PRO A 330 -17.16 19.31 -9.18
N ASP A 331 -16.83 20.44 -9.79
CA ASP A 331 -15.85 20.50 -10.88
C ASP A 331 -14.43 20.46 -10.30
N GLU A 332 -14.06 19.29 -9.82
CA GLU A 332 -12.84 19.07 -9.05
C GLU A 332 -12.22 17.70 -9.41
N ILE A 333 -10.89 17.67 -9.41
CA ILE A 333 -10.12 16.43 -9.55
C ILE A 333 -10.23 15.64 -8.25
N LEU A 334 -10.77 14.44 -8.29
CA LEU A 334 -10.94 13.55 -7.15
C LEU A 334 -11.50 14.28 -5.91
N PRO A 335 -12.79 14.52 -5.84
CA PRO A 335 -13.41 15.12 -4.67
C PRO A 335 -13.20 14.26 -3.42
N VAL A 336 -12.92 14.91 -2.30
CA VAL A 336 -12.72 14.26 -1.01
C VAL A 336 -13.81 14.67 -0.04
N ILE A 337 -14.36 13.72 0.72
CA ILE A 337 -15.24 13.99 1.84
C ILE A 337 -14.48 13.72 3.12
N THR A 338 -14.48 14.68 4.03
CA THR A 338 -13.89 14.55 5.35
C THR A 338 -14.96 14.30 6.40
N VAL A 339 -14.86 13.14 7.06
CA VAL A 339 -15.65 12.80 8.24
C VAL A 339 -14.78 13.04 9.46
N THR A 340 -15.14 13.99 10.30
CA THR A 340 -14.45 14.25 11.57
C THR A 340 -15.10 13.43 12.69
N THR A 341 -14.30 12.75 13.49
CA THR A 341 -14.74 11.92 14.62
C THR A 341 -14.26 12.48 15.96
N ASN A 342 -15.02 12.24 17.01
CA ASN A 342 -14.61 12.49 18.40
C ASN A 342 -13.81 11.28 18.90
N GLY A 343 -12.56 11.16 18.50
CA GLY A 343 -11.66 10.04 18.78
C GLY A 343 -11.18 9.34 17.51
N THR A 344 -10.32 8.36 17.69
CA THR A 344 -9.73 7.61 16.57
C THR A 344 -10.80 6.85 15.79
N PRO A 345 -10.83 6.98 14.47
CA PRO A 345 -11.75 6.23 13.61
C PRO A 345 -11.68 4.73 13.86
N ASN A 346 -12.82 4.07 13.89
CA ASN A 346 -12.95 2.64 14.15
C ASN A 346 -13.81 1.98 13.08
N TYR A 347 -13.39 0.81 12.62
CA TYR A 347 -14.13 -0.03 11.68
C TYR A 347 -14.89 -1.13 12.42
N VAL A 348 -16.22 -1.10 12.35
CA VAL A 348 -17.10 -2.15 12.90
C VAL A 348 -17.99 -2.69 11.79
N PRO A 349 -17.66 -3.83 11.15
CA PRO A 349 -18.40 -4.33 10.01
C PRO A 349 -19.81 -4.75 10.37
N THR A 350 -20.74 -4.55 9.45
CA THR A 350 -22.06 -5.16 9.50
C THR A 350 -21.93 -6.65 9.19
N GLY A 351 -22.67 -7.51 9.91
CA GLY A 351 -22.61 -8.95 9.70
C GLY A 351 -21.40 -9.64 10.33
N LEU A 352 -20.77 -9.00 11.34
CA LEU A 352 -19.68 -9.60 12.08
C LEU A 352 -20.12 -10.95 12.71
N THR A 353 -19.40 -12.01 12.37
CA THR A 353 -19.68 -13.36 12.84
C THR A 353 -18.73 -13.75 13.98
N THR A 354 -19.26 -14.04 15.16
CA THR A 354 -18.44 -14.59 16.25
C THR A 354 -18.09 -16.04 15.96
N ILE A 355 -16.80 -16.34 15.92
CA ILE A 355 -16.31 -17.71 15.78
C ILE A 355 -16.17 -18.38 17.14
N GLY A 356 -16.43 -19.68 17.19
CA GLY A 356 -16.39 -20.47 18.41
C GLY A 356 -15.52 -21.73 18.29
N GLU A 357 -15.59 -22.59 19.30
CA GLU A 357 -14.83 -23.86 19.33
C GLU A 357 -15.23 -24.85 18.23
N GLN A 358 -16.44 -24.73 17.72
CA GLN A 358 -16.91 -25.49 16.57
C GLN A 358 -16.67 -24.70 15.29
N ALA A 359 -16.50 -25.42 14.18
CA ALA A 359 -16.38 -24.79 12.87
C ALA A 359 -17.60 -23.89 12.59
N THR A 360 -17.36 -22.65 12.22
CA THR A 360 -18.38 -21.66 11.91
C THR A 360 -18.45 -21.50 10.40
N THR A 361 -19.63 -21.70 9.82
CA THR A 361 -19.85 -21.54 8.37
C THR A 361 -20.66 -20.28 8.09
N ILE A 362 -20.13 -19.40 7.29
CA ILE A 362 -20.73 -18.14 6.84
C ILE A 362 -21.24 -18.36 5.42
N PRO A 363 -22.56 -18.29 5.18
CA PRO A 363 -23.13 -18.51 3.85
C PRO A 363 -22.85 -17.33 2.91
N ALA A 364 -23.07 -17.51 1.61
CA ALA A 364 -22.88 -16.47 0.60
C ALA A 364 -23.60 -15.14 0.89
N SER A 365 -24.73 -15.19 1.60
CA SER A 365 -25.49 -14.00 2.01
C SER A 365 -24.80 -13.19 3.12
N GLY A 366 -23.84 -13.76 3.83
CA GLY A 366 -23.00 -13.11 4.84
C GLY A 366 -21.65 -12.64 4.28
N LEU A 367 -21.43 -12.76 2.97
CA LEU A 367 -20.20 -12.34 2.32
C LEU A 367 -20.38 -10.98 1.65
N GLU A 368 -19.46 -10.08 1.89
CA GLU A 368 -19.28 -8.91 1.07
C GLU A 368 -18.63 -9.31 -0.25
N LYS A 369 -19.17 -8.79 -1.34
CA LYS A 369 -18.63 -8.98 -2.68
C LYS A 369 -18.13 -7.62 -3.15
N PHE A 370 -16.87 -7.56 -3.47
CA PHE A 370 -16.28 -6.34 -3.98
C PHE A 370 -16.01 -6.46 -5.47
N LYS A 371 -16.25 -5.37 -6.18
CA LYS A 371 -15.95 -5.19 -7.59
C LYS A 371 -15.14 -3.93 -7.75
N ALA A 372 -13.93 -4.04 -8.31
CA ALA A 372 -13.10 -2.86 -8.54
C ALA A 372 -13.81 -1.82 -9.43
N PRO A 373 -13.56 -0.52 -9.24
CA PRO A 373 -14.19 0.56 -10.02
C PRO A 373 -13.89 0.51 -11.52
N THR A 374 -12.92 -0.30 -11.96
CA THR A 374 -12.53 -0.42 -13.36
C THR A 374 -13.54 -1.23 -14.17
N PRO A 375 -13.75 -0.92 -15.48
CA PRO A 375 -14.81 -1.52 -16.31
C PRO A 375 -14.67 -3.01 -16.62
N LYS A 376 -13.62 -3.69 -16.16
CA LYS A 376 -13.43 -5.13 -16.37
C LYS A 376 -13.98 -5.94 -15.20
N THR A 377 -15.13 -6.13 -15.16
CA THR A 377 -16.24 -7.06 -15.04
C THR A 377 -16.00 -8.34 -14.25
N GLY A 378 -16.37 -8.32 -12.98
CA GLY A 378 -16.51 -9.43 -12.04
C GLY A 378 -16.19 -8.96 -10.65
N GLU A 379 -16.61 -9.73 -9.68
CA GLU A 379 -16.16 -9.52 -8.31
C GLU A 379 -14.64 -9.72 -8.27
N THR A 380 -13.95 -8.85 -7.53
CA THR A 380 -12.50 -8.90 -7.35
C THR A 380 -12.13 -9.54 -6.02
N SER A 381 -13.06 -9.56 -5.07
CA SER A 381 -12.89 -10.28 -3.81
C SER A 381 -14.22 -10.73 -3.19
N PHE A 382 -14.12 -11.72 -2.30
CA PHE A 382 -15.19 -12.18 -1.42
C PHE A 382 -14.68 -12.09 0.01
N THR A 383 -15.42 -11.43 0.89
CA THR A 383 -14.97 -11.14 2.24
C THR A 383 -16.02 -11.52 3.27
N ALA A 384 -15.60 -12.20 4.34
CA ALA A 384 -16.36 -12.45 5.56
C ALA A 384 -15.73 -11.67 6.71
N SER A 385 -16.53 -11.14 7.63
CA SER A 385 -16.06 -10.49 8.85
C SER A 385 -16.26 -11.39 10.06
N ILE A 386 -15.21 -11.60 10.84
CA ILE A 386 -15.19 -12.52 11.98
C ILE A 386 -14.55 -11.90 13.22
N THR A 387 -14.94 -12.40 14.38
CA THR A 387 -14.30 -12.07 15.66
C THR A 387 -14.26 -13.31 16.59
N PRO A 388 -13.20 -13.52 17.35
CA PRO A 388 -13.19 -14.52 18.41
C PRO A 388 -13.87 -14.04 19.72
N GLY A 389 -14.39 -12.80 19.76
CA GLY A 389 -14.94 -12.20 20.97
C GLY A 389 -13.90 -12.08 22.09
N ASP A 390 -14.26 -12.44 23.32
CA ASP A 390 -13.40 -12.35 24.51
C ASP A 390 -12.24 -13.37 24.54
N LYS A 391 -12.06 -14.15 23.47
CA LYS A 391 -11.04 -15.21 23.41
C LYS A 391 -9.99 -14.90 22.37
N VAL A 392 -8.83 -15.48 22.54
CA VAL A 392 -7.82 -15.60 21.50
C VAL A 392 -8.04 -16.88 20.74
N ALA A 393 -8.11 -16.82 19.42
CA ALA A 393 -8.22 -18.00 18.55
C ALA A 393 -6.88 -18.22 17.83
N SER A 394 -6.29 -19.39 18.02
CA SER A 394 -5.02 -19.79 17.37
C SER A 394 -5.20 -21.01 16.47
N GLY A 395 -4.33 -21.12 15.47
CA GLY A 395 -4.43 -22.16 14.46
C GLY A 395 -5.70 -22.02 13.59
N VAL A 396 -6.16 -20.78 13.37
CA VAL A 396 -7.37 -20.53 12.58
C VAL A 396 -7.11 -20.93 11.13
N ARG A 397 -7.99 -21.77 10.60
CA ARG A 397 -8.02 -22.16 9.21
C ARG A 397 -9.32 -21.76 8.57
N VAL A 398 -9.23 -21.25 7.34
CA VAL A 398 -10.37 -20.81 6.54
C VAL A 398 -10.48 -21.62 5.28
N SER A 399 -11.65 -22.20 5.02
CA SER A 399 -11.93 -22.92 3.79
C SER A 399 -13.11 -22.31 3.05
N PHE A 400 -13.09 -22.45 1.72
CA PHE A 400 -14.06 -21.82 0.83
C PHE A 400 -14.77 -22.91 0.01
N ASP A 401 -16.10 -22.90 0.06
CA ASP A 401 -16.92 -23.66 -0.90
C ASP A 401 -17.12 -22.77 -2.14
N THR A 402 -16.47 -23.15 -3.23
CA THR A 402 -16.35 -22.33 -4.44
C THR A 402 -17.00 -23.01 -5.65
N GLU A 403 -17.58 -22.21 -6.55
CA GLU A 403 -18.07 -22.64 -7.85
C GLU A 403 -17.49 -21.75 -8.96
N GLY A 404 -17.11 -22.38 -10.09
CA GLY A 404 -16.53 -21.68 -11.23
C GLY A 404 -15.06 -21.27 -11.09
N PHE A 405 -14.43 -21.49 -9.93
CA PHE A 405 -13.00 -21.25 -9.73
C PHE A 405 -12.16 -22.31 -10.46
N THR A 406 -11.08 -21.91 -11.11
CA THR A 406 -10.19 -22.80 -11.86
C THR A 406 -8.73 -22.49 -11.57
N ASP A 407 -7.90 -23.53 -11.51
CA ASP A 407 -6.45 -23.40 -11.45
C ASP A 407 -5.90 -23.17 -12.86
N SER A 408 -5.81 -21.90 -13.25
CA SER A 408 -5.12 -21.47 -14.47
C SER A 408 -3.75 -20.86 -14.11
N TYR A 409 -3.27 -19.93 -14.87
CA TYR A 409 -2.05 -19.18 -14.55
C TYR A 409 -2.19 -18.28 -13.31
N ALA A 410 -3.42 -17.90 -12.95
CA ALA A 410 -3.70 -17.11 -11.76
C ALA A 410 -3.75 -18.01 -10.51
N LYS A 411 -3.08 -17.57 -9.46
CA LYS A 411 -3.15 -18.12 -8.12
C LYS A 411 -4.05 -17.27 -7.24
N TYR A 412 -4.43 -17.82 -6.09
CA TYR A 412 -5.30 -17.14 -5.14
C TYR A 412 -4.52 -16.72 -3.90
N LYS A 413 -5.04 -15.69 -3.26
CA LYS A 413 -4.58 -15.16 -1.97
C LYS A 413 -5.74 -15.17 -0.99
N VAL A 414 -5.45 -15.52 0.25
CA VAL A 414 -6.37 -15.41 1.39
C VAL A 414 -5.71 -14.54 2.44
N THR A 415 -6.43 -13.51 2.89
CA THR A 415 -6.04 -12.68 4.03
C THR A 415 -6.99 -12.90 5.20
N VAL A 416 -6.48 -12.84 6.43
CA VAL A 416 -7.26 -12.82 7.67
C VAL A 416 -6.69 -11.72 8.56
N GLY A 417 -7.39 -10.59 8.64
CA GLY A 417 -6.81 -9.37 9.19
C GLY A 417 -5.55 -8.99 8.41
N ASP A 418 -4.43 -8.82 9.12
CA ASP A 418 -3.13 -8.45 8.54
C ASP A 418 -2.29 -9.65 8.08
N GLN A 419 -2.77 -10.88 8.25
CA GLN A 419 -2.05 -12.09 7.86
C GLN A 419 -2.48 -12.55 6.48
N GLU A 420 -1.54 -12.99 5.63
CA GLU A 420 -1.85 -13.47 4.29
C GLU A 420 -1.16 -14.78 3.91
N VAL A 421 -1.80 -15.54 3.03
CA VAL A 421 -1.21 -16.71 2.36
C VAL A 421 -1.47 -16.60 0.87
N LYS A 422 -0.41 -16.65 0.08
CA LYS A 422 -0.41 -16.50 -1.40
C LYS A 422 -0.14 -17.82 -2.12
N GLY A 423 -0.25 -17.80 -3.44
CA GLY A 423 0.10 -18.91 -4.32
C GLY A 423 -0.88 -20.10 -4.25
N LEU A 424 -2.08 -19.87 -3.77
CA LEU A 424 -3.06 -20.90 -3.48
C LEU A 424 -3.74 -21.45 -4.74
N THR A 425 -4.08 -22.74 -4.71
CA THR A 425 -4.92 -23.45 -5.69
C THR A 425 -6.35 -23.56 -5.19
N VAL A 426 -7.29 -23.93 -6.07
CA VAL A 426 -8.67 -24.26 -5.67
C VAL A 426 -8.71 -25.40 -4.65
N ALA A 427 -7.78 -26.36 -4.75
CA ALA A 427 -7.67 -27.45 -3.79
C ALA A 427 -7.27 -26.94 -2.39
N ASP A 428 -6.32 -26.00 -2.31
CA ASP A 428 -5.91 -25.38 -1.04
C ASP A 428 -7.05 -24.60 -0.40
N LEU A 429 -7.82 -23.83 -1.19
CA LEU A 429 -8.99 -23.11 -0.71
C LEU A 429 -10.02 -24.02 -0.06
N LYS A 430 -10.24 -25.23 -0.63
CA LYS A 430 -11.16 -26.22 -0.08
C LYS A 430 -10.61 -26.97 1.13
N ALA A 431 -9.30 -27.26 1.13
CA ALA A 431 -8.63 -27.98 2.22
C ALA A 431 -8.51 -27.15 3.50
N GLY A 432 -8.44 -25.81 3.36
CA GLY A 432 -8.29 -24.87 4.46
C GLY A 432 -6.92 -24.21 4.53
N VAL A 433 -6.95 -22.89 4.43
CA VAL A 433 -5.80 -21.99 4.41
C VAL A 433 -5.50 -21.51 5.82
N GLY A 434 -4.26 -21.35 6.18
CA GLY A 434 -3.75 -20.93 7.48
C GLY A 434 -2.55 -21.78 7.90
N PRO A 435 -2.11 -21.73 9.17
CA PRO A 435 -2.83 -21.17 10.31
C PRO A 435 -2.73 -19.65 10.44
N PHE A 436 -3.79 -19.04 10.97
CA PHE A 436 -3.85 -17.63 11.38
C PHE A 436 -4.08 -17.54 12.88
N THR A 437 -3.83 -16.37 13.47
CA THR A 437 -4.13 -16.11 14.89
C THR A 437 -4.93 -14.82 15.00
N LEU A 438 -6.02 -14.87 15.79
CA LEU A 438 -6.87 -13.72 16.08
C LEU A 438 -6.80 -13.38 17.57
N GLY A 439 -6.48 -12.13 17.87
CA GLY A 439 -6.49 -11.59 19.22
C GLY A 439 -7.90 -11.45 19.78
N GLN A 440 -7.98 -11.20 21.09
CA GLN A 440 -9.21 -10.90 21.81
C GLN A 440 -9.87 -9.66 21.19
N HIS A 441 -11.18 -9.70 20.96
CA HIS A 441 -11.98 -8.65 20.32
C HIS A 441 -11.52 -8.24 18.91
N ALA A 442 -10.51 -8.93 18.35
CA ALA A 442 -10.07 -8.64 16.99
C ALA A 442 -11.24 -8.78 16.02
N THR A 443 -11.47 -7.75 15.22
CA THR A 443 -12.31 -7.82 14.04
C THR A 443 -11.42 -8.12 12.85
N ALA A 444 -11.58 -9.27 12.23
CA ALA A 444 -10.78 -9.67 11.09
C ALA A 444 -11.63 -9.86 9.85
N ARG A 445 -11.16 -9.34 8.73
CA ARG A 445 -11.71 -9.64 7.41
C ARG A 445 -11.01 -10.87 6.85
N VAL A 446 -11.80 -11.87 6.49
CA VAL A 446 -11.35 -13.05 5.73
C VAL A 446 -11.62 -12.76 4.27
N THR A 447 -10.59 -12.45 3.50
CA THR A 447 -10.75 -12.06 2.10
C THR A 447 -10.10 -13.08 1.16
N LEU A 448 -10.84 -13.49 0.14
CA LEU A 448 -10.34 -14.29 -0.98
C LEU A 448 -10.23 -13.39 -2.22
N SER A 449 -9.03 -13.31 -2.79
CA SER A 449 -8.74 -12.59 -4.03
C SER A 449 -7.75 -13.38 -4.90
N TYR A 450 -7.39 -12.84 -6.08
CA TYR A 450 -6.20 -13.31 -6.78
C TYR A 450 -4.93 -12.78 -6.09
N ASP A 451 -3.81 -13.51 -6.18
CA ASP A 451 -2.53 -13.06 -5.62
C ASP A 451 -1.75 -12.12 -6.56
N ASN A 452 -2.10 -12.09 -7.83
CA ASN A 452 -1.47 -11.22 -8.82
C ASN A 452 -2.36 -9.98 -9.09
N PRO A 453 -1.84 -8.76 -8.90
CA PRO A 453 -2.60 -7.52 -9.08
C PRO A 453 -3.25 -7.39 -10.46
N ALA A 454 -2.57 -7.80 -11.52
CA ALA A 454 -3.12 -7.74 -12.88
C ALA A 454 -4.37 -8.64 -13.07
N TYR A 455 -4.46 -9.74 -12.32
CA TYR A 455 -5.65 -10.59 -12.32
C TYR A 455 -6.74 -10.07 -11.39
N VAL A 456 -6.35 -9.46 -10.27
CA VAL A 456 -7.32 -8.79 -9.37
C VAL A 456 -8.10 -7.73 -10.14
N LEU A 457 -7.43 -6.89 -10.93
CA LEU A 457 -8.07 -5.86 -11.76
C LEU A 457 -9.03 -6.44 -12.81
N LYS A 458 -8.80 -7.67 -13.29
CA LYS A 458 -9.72 -8.35 -14.23
C LYS A 458 -10.96 -8.93 -13.53
N GLY A 459 -10.88 -9.12 -12.21
CA GLY A 459 -11.90 -9.80 -11.44
C GLY A 459 -12.03 -11.30 -11.74
N PHE A 460 -12.83 -11.98 -10.95
CA PHE A 460 -13.14 -13.39 -11.18
C PHE A 460 -14.01 -13.55 -12.43
N GLY A 461 -13.83 -14.67 -13.12
CA GLY A 461 -14.59 -14.97 -14.34
C GLY A 461 -16.11 -15.04 -14.11
N LYS A 462 -16.89 -14.80 -15.16
CA LYS A 462 -18.35 -14.90 -15.11
C LYS A 462 -18.78 -16.30 -14.64
N GLY A 463 -19.68 -16.35 -13.65
CA GLY A 463 -20.16 -17.60 -13.04
C GLY A 463 -19.29 -18.11 -11.89
N THR A 464 -18.25 -17.37 -11.51
CA THR A 464 -17.45 -17.66 -10.32
C THR A 464 -18.15 -17.12 -9.07
N THR A 465 -18.31 -17.94 -8.03
CA THR A 465 -18.90 -17.52 -6.76
C THR A 465 -18.37 -18.33 -5.58
N VAL A 466 -18.39 -17.71 -4.41
CA VAL A 466 -18.15 -18.37 -3.12
C VAL A 466 -19.52 -18.64 -2.48
N LYS A 467 -19.82 -19.91 -2.23
CA LYS A 467 -21.07 -20.35 -1.61
C LYS A 467 -21.05 -20.19 -0.09
N SER A 468 -19.89 -20.43 0.50
CA SER A 468 -19.67 -20.24 1.93
C SER A 468 -18.19 -20.16 2.28
N VAL A 469 -17.92 -19.56 3.42
CA VAL A 469 -16.62 -19.58 4.10
C VAL A 469 -16.78 -20.31 5.42
N THR A 470 -15.94 -21.31 5.67
CA THR A 470 -15.92 -22.02 6.96
C THR A 470 -14.64 -21.68 7.71
N VAL A 471 -14.78 -21.20 8.92
CA VAL A 471 -13.69 -20.82 9.83
C VAL A 471 -13.61 -21.83 10.96
N LYS A 472 -12.42 -22.39 11.19
CA LYS A 472 -12.14 -23.33 12.28
C LYS A 472 -10.87 -22.94 12.99
N ALA A 473 -10.94 -22.74 14.31
CA ALA A 473 -9.79 -22.56 15.17
C ALA A 473 -9.37 -23.89 15.81
N GLU A 474 -8.05 -24.11 15.94
CA GLU A 474 -7.51 -25.30 16.62
C GLU A 474 -7.62 -25.14 18.14
N LYS A 475 -7.48 -23.94 18.64
CA LYS A 475 -7.49 -23.64 20.08
C LYS A 475 -8.09 -22.27 20.34
N PHE A 476 -8.86 -22.18 21.44
CA PHE A 476 -9.29 -20.93 22.07
C PHE A 476 -8.65 -20.81 23.46
N SER A 477 -8.22 -19.62 23.82
CA SER A 477 -7.73 -19.27 25.16
C SER A 477 -8.41 -18.00 25.65
N THR A 478 -8.63 -17.93 26.98
CA THR A 478 -9.07 -16.69 27.61
C THR A 478 -7.85 -16.04 28.23
N PRO A 479 -7.45 -14.84 27.78
CA PRO A 479 -6.34 -14.13 28.39
C PRO A 479 -6.60 -13.83 29.86
N THR A 480 -5.55 -13.85 30.67
CA THR A 480 -5.59 -13.50 32.08
C THR A 480 -4.43 -12.61 32.47
N ILE A 481 -4.64 -11.73 33.44
CA ILE A 481 -3.57 -10.91 34.00
C ILE A 481 -3.50 -11.10 35.53
N THR A 482 -2.32 -10.85 36.06
CA THR A 482 -2.09 -10.69 37.51
C THR A 482 -1.38 -9.37 37.75
N VAL A 483 -1.71 -8.71 38.84
CA VAL A 483 -1.11 -7.43 39.25
C VAL A 483 -0.43 -7.61 40.61
N ALA A 484 0.81 -7.19 40.74
CA ALA A 484 1.59 -7.27 41.97
C ALA A 484 2.42 -5.99 42.19
N PRO A 485 2.41 -5.42 43.42
CA PRO A 485 1.55 -5.78 44.53
C PRO A 485 0.09 -5.39 44.29
N GLN A 486 -0.86 -6.07 44.94
CA GLN A 486 -2.29 -5.76 44.82
C GLN A 486 -2.71 -4.49 45.58
N ALA A 487 -1.91 -4.03 46.52
CA ALA A 487 -2.12 -2.77 47.23
C ALA A 487 -0.89 -1.87 47.02
N VAL A 488 -1.12 -0.68 46.53
CA VAL A 488 -0.06 0.26 46.16
C VAL A 488 -0.57 1.71 46.37
N GLU A 489 0.32 2.61 46.71
CA GLU A 489 0.03 4.05 46.76
C GLU A 489 -0.02 4.64 45.36
N ALA A 490 -0.89 5.64 45.14
CA ALA A 490 -0.89 6.44 43.91
C ALA A 490 0.50 7.03 43.62
N GLY A 491 0.92 7.03 42.37
CA GLY A 491 2.26 7.43 41.91
C GLY A 491 3.33 6.35 42.04
N LYS A 492 3.00 5.14 42.54
CA LYS A 492 3.92 4.00 42.58
C LYS A 492 3.67 3.00 41.47
N THR A 493 4.65 2.14 41.24
CA THR A 493 4.66 1.15 40.17
C THR A 493 4.11 -0.19 40.63
N VAL A 494 3.36 -0.85 39.76
CA VAL A 494 2.95 -2.26 39.88
C VAL A 494 3.44 -3.04 38.67
N THR A 495 3.69 -4.33 38.86
CA THR A 495 3.98 -5.26 37.78
C THR A 495 2.69 -5.94 37.32
N VAL A 496 2.39 -5.85 36.05
CA VAL A 496 1.30 -6.58 35.37
C VAL A 496 1.89 -7.71 34.57
N THR A 497 1.47 -8.94 34.84
CA THR A 497 1.86 -10.11 34.07
C THR A 497 0.64 -10.68 33.36
N GLY A 498 0.73 -10.89 32.04
CA GLY A 498 -0.35 -11.43 31.22
C GLY A 498 0.02 -12.76 30.60
N THR A 499 -0.98 -13.64 30.43
CA THR A 499 -0.83 -14.94 29.74
C THR A 499 -2.05 -15.24 28.88
N GLY A 500 -1.85 -16.00 27.79
CA GLY A 500 -2.93 -16.47 26.91
C GLY A 500 -3.39 -15.44 25.87
N PHE A 501 -2.67 -14.34 25.70
CA PHE A 501 -2.89 -13.35 24.65
C PHE A 501 -2.43 -13.87 23.28
N ALA A 502 -2.72 -13.11 22.23
CA ALA A 502 -2.15 -13.40 20.90
C ALA A 502 -0.62 -13.23 20.96
N PRO A 503 0.17 -14.12 20.32
CA PRO A 503 1.62 -13.94 20.21
C PRO A 503 1.98 -12.64 19.49
N GLU A 504 3.11 -12.03 19.91
CA GLU A 504 3.72 -10.85 19.27
C GLU A 504 2.76 -9.68 19.05
N SER A 505 1.73 -9.56 19.90
CA SER A 505 0.71 -8.52 19.82
C SER A 505 0.95 -7.41 20.85
N THR A 506 0.47 -6.21 20.55
CA THR A 506 0.45 -5.11 21.52
C THR A 506 -0.77 -5.26 22.42
N VAL A 507 -0.57 -5.11 23.73
CA VAL A 507 -1.61 -5.11 24.76
C VAL A 507 -1.63 -3.75 25.42
N THR A 508 -2.79 -3.10 25.42
CA THR A 508 -3.03 -1.85 26.14
C THR A 508 -3.49 -2.16 27.57
N LEU A 509 -2.89 -1.48 28.54
CA LEU A 509 -3.20 -1.61 29.94
C LEU A 509 -3.93 -0.35 30.42
N THR A 510 -5.18 -0.52 30.87
CA THR A 510 -6.04 0.57 31.31
C THR A 510 -6.43 0.36 32.79
N LEU A 511 -6.26 1.39 33.58
CA LEU A 511 -6.77 1.41 34.96
C LEU A 511 -8.22 1.92 34.96
N HIS A 512 -9.15 1.12 35.49
CA HIS A 512 -10.57 1.45 35.60
C HIS A 512 -10.93 1.77 37.08
N SER A 513 -11.51 2.83 37.28
CA SER A 513 -12.70 3.45 37.77
C SER A 513 -13.07 4.67 36.92
N ASP A 514 -12.11 5.57 36.65
CA ASP A 514 -12.14 6.48 35.49
C ASP A 514 -11.08 5.95 34.52
N PRO A 515 -11.47 5.40 33.36
CA PRO A 515 -10.53 4.69 32.48
C PRO A 515 -9.36 5.58 32.05
N VAL A 516 -8.15 5.17 32.44
CA VAL A 516 -6.90 5.85 32.07
C VAL A 516 -5.91 4.81 31.55
N GLU A 517 -5.39 4.99 30.37
CA GLU A 517 -4.29 4.17 29.88
C GLU A 517 -3.05 4.38 30.76
N VAL A 518 -2.51 3.30 31.28
CA VAL A 518 -1.34 3.29 32.17
C VAL A 518 -0.10 2.68 31.53
N GLY A 519 -0.22 2.12 30.34
CA GLY A 519 0.89 1.61 29.56
C GLY A 519 0.48 0.60 28.51
N THR A 520 1.48 0.18 27.73
CA THR A 520 1.37 -0.89 26.74
C THR A 520 2.43 -1.94 26.97
N ALA A 521 2.19 -3.16 26.51
CA ALA A 521 3.14 -4.26 26.54
C ALA A 521 3.10 -5.01 25.20
N THR A 522 4.21 -5.63 24.82
CA THR A 522 4.25 -6.57 23.68
C THR A 522 4.34 -7.98 24.22
N THR A 523 3.51 -8.88 23.70
CA THR A 523 3.53 -10.29 24.07
C THR A 523 4.69 -11.01 23.40
N ASP A 524 5.21 -12.03 24.07
CA ASP A 524 6.20 -12.95 23.48
C ASP A 524 5.55 -13.92 22.47
N ALA A 525 6.35 -14.77 21.84
CA ALA A 525 5.89 -15.80 20.90
C ALA A 525 4.92 -16.83 21.51
N SER A 526 4.75 -16.83 22.85
CA SER A 526 3.81 -17.69 23.58
C SER A 526 2.56 -16.94 24.05
N GLY A 527 2.44 -15.65 23.73
CA GLY A 527 1.33 -14.79 24.13
C GLY A 527 1.39 -14.35 25.60
N ASN A 528 2.59 -14.26 26.19
CA ASN A 528 2.78 -13.76 27.54
C ASN A 528 3.50 -12.41 27.53
N PHE A 529 3.23 -11.59 28.56
CA PHE A 529 3.96 -10.35 28.77
C PHE A 529 4.17 -10.06 30.26
N THR A 530 5.14 -9.20 30.56
CA THR A 530 5.32 -8.57 31.84
C THR A 530 5.63 -7.10 31.62
N ALA A 531 4.86 -6.23 32.29
CA ALA A 531 5.00 -4.79 32.18
C ALA A 531 4.99 -4.13 33.56
N GLU A 532 5.81 -3.11 33.72
CA GLU A 532 5.72 -2.22 34.88
C GLU A 532 4.89 -0.99 34.51
N VAL A 533 3.84 -0.73 35.25
CA VAL A 533 2.96 0.43 35.05
C VAL A 533 2.88 1.27 36.29
N THR A 534 2.83 2.59 36.13
CA THR A 534 2.71 3.52 37.25
C THR A 534 1.24 3.88 37.47
N VAL A 535 0.73 3.67 38.66
CA VAL A 535 -0.60 4.14 39.05
C VAL A 535 -0.61 5.66 39.02
N PRO A 536 -1.50 6.34 38.27
CA PRO A 536 -1.51 7.80 38.21
C PRO A 536 -1.60 8.45 39.59
N ALA A 537 -0.83 9.51 39.82
CA ALA A 537 -0.79 10.20 41.14
C ALA A 537 -2.15 10.80 41.58
N ALA A 538 -3.05 11.03 40.64
CA ALA A 538 -4.39 11.54 40.86
C ALA A 538 -5.42 10.42 41.21
N THR A 539 -5.01 9.14 41.19
CA THR A 539 -5.90 8.02 41.48
C THR A 539 -6.40 8.10 42.92
N THR A 540 -7.72 8.07 43.13
CA THR A 540 -8.33 8.12 44.44
C THR A 540 -8.08 6.81 45.20
N ALA A 541 -8.10 6.86 46.53
CA ALA A 541 -7.99 5.63 47.34
C ALA A 541 -9.26 4.78 47.18
N GLY A 542 -9.09 3.49 46.92
CA GLY A 542 -10.17 2.53 46.69
C GLY A 542 -9.73 1.34 45.86
N ASP A 543 -10.70 0.48 45.54
CA ASP A 543 -10.49 -0.66 44.67
C ASP A 543 -10.55 -0.20 43.20
N HIS A 544 -9.53 -0.56 42.42
CA HIS A 544 -9.41 -0.30 41.00
C HIS A 544 -9.15 -1.59 40.25
N THR A 545 -9.55 -1.64 38.97
CA THR A 545 -9.31 -2.80 38.12
C THR A 545 -8.34 -2.42 37.02
N VAL A 546 -7.31 -3.23 36.79
CA VAL A 546 -6.50 -3.15 35.58
C VAL A 546 -7.13 -4.04 34.50
N VAL A 547 -7.40 -3.46 33.36
CA VAL A 547 -7.88 -4.17 32.16
C VAL A 547 -6.74 -4.22 31.15
N ALA A 548 -6.54 -5.39 30.58
CA ALA A 548 -5.55 -5.62 29.51
C ALA A 548 -6.28 -6.09 28.26
N GLU A 549 -6.19 -5.32 27.20
CA GLU A 549 -6.81 -5.64 25.92
C GLU A 549 -5.74 -5.69 24.84
N SER A 550 -5.74 -6.77 24.04
CA SER A 550 -4.96 -6.77 22.82
C SER A 550 -5.63 -5.80 21.85
N THR A 551 -4.91 -4.76 21.46
CA THR A 551 -5.42 -3.83 20.45
C THR A 551 -5.64 -4.61 19.17
N SER A 552 -6.88 -4.62 18.66
CA SER A 552 -7.08 -4.72 17.21
C SER A 552 -6.23 -3.63 16.60
N PRO A 553 -5.51 -3.89 15.48
CA PRO A 553 -4.80 -2.81 14.83
C PRO A 553 -5.77 -1.65 14.67
N ALA A 554 -5.35 -0.46 15.08
CA ALA A 554 -6.15 0.74 14.88
C ALA A 554 -6.48 0.84 13.39
N VAL A 555 -7.70 1.25 13.10
CA VAL A 555 -8.19 1.46 11.72
C VAL A 555 -7.25 2.33 10.92
#